data_d366840cf8345112e4fd9d607df458b9
#
_entry.id   d366840cf8345112e4fd9d607df458b9
#
_cell.length_a   1.000
_cell.length_b   1.000
_cell.length_c   1.000
_cell.angle_alpha   90.00
_cell.angle_beta   90.00
_cell.angle_gamma   90.00
#
_symmetry.space_group_name_H-M   'P 1'
#
loop_
_entity.id
_entity.type
_entity.pdbx_description
1 polymer ?
#
loop_
_entity_poly.entity_id
_entity_poly.type
_entity_poly.pdbx_seq_one_letter_code
_entity_poly.pdbx_strand_id
1 'polypeptide(L)'
;MTHLQEMRMIPPFTLLPDEAWQTLSAATQLVQFHRGQVIFHQGQKAFPHLFLALDGLAEIIVQNDAGEESVIGLRRGREIFGETCLVEKTYPATVKVVEDMTCLTIPFDVLHHLWEKHAAFSAYFSRLFAARFRAMINEIVAEQAGEAYGMDSRPFRKRAVDLMNAPVHTISIDAPVTAVARAMAEKRVGSLVVIEKEEPVGIITERDLVYKTLADPENYPTLREAVNRQLVTLPPESYYYQVLLTMIREKERYVGILEEGKLIGIVALTDLIRNRDTGALSIVDGIEHGRSIADLVRSTTVIDKLLTAMVAERAQSTEITEVVSELYDRLTLRIIELSLEQLAKQGMTPPVSYCWLTMGSGGRKEQTLRTDQDHAIVFADVPSDQLEKTRGFFMSLGKLVTQGLEACGFARCPGNVMALNSKWCRSFKEWNHQIGSWIEESVPDHVRQLTIFLDFRCVFGDEGLAGKLREAVFSTYRRLPVGLHHLAKDDLRHHVSLGFFKPFVTEKSGEHKDEIDLKRSLMVHLIDCIRVFALRENIQETNTLARLRRLEERGIFNADDVELIRFSFTTLLDMRIQENLRKVRQQQVPDNYIHPYRLSKRDQSSLKEAIQGVIRIQSLTGSSFRVDGYL
;
A
#
# COMPACT_ATOMS: atom_id res chain seq x y z
N MET A 1 -15.64 37.33 -12.64
CA MET A 1 -14.28 37.57 -13.22
C MET A 1 -14.36 37.43 -14.71
N THR A 2 -13.61 38.23 -15.48
CA THR A 2 -13.48 37.96 -16.92
C THR A 2 -12.53 36.76 -17.11
N HIS A 3 -12.70 35.98 -18.19
CA HIS A 3 -11.82 34.83 -18.49
C HIS A 3 -10.33 35.20 -18.54
N LEU A 4 -10.00 36.41 -18.94
CA LEU A 4 -8.62 36.92 -18.93
C LEU A 4 -8.10 37.18 -17.49
N GLN A 5 -8.97 37.58 -16.55
CA GLN A 5 -8.58 37.70 -15.14
C GLN A 5 -8.32 36.33 -14.51
N GLU A 6 -9.11 35.33 -14.90
CA GLU A 6 -8.89 33.94 -14.47
C GLU A 6 -7.56 33.39 -15.02
N MET A 7 -7.28 33.59 -16.31
CA MET A 7 -5.99 33.21 -16.92
C MET A 7 -4.79 33.80 -16.17
N ARG A 8 -4.87 35.09 -15.74
CA ARG A 8 -3.78 35.74 -15.03
C ARG A 8 -3.45 35.07 -13.67
N MET A 9 -4.40 34.35 -13.09
CA MET A 9 -4.21 33.63 -11.82
C MET A 9 -3.55 32.23 -12.01
N ILE A 10 -3.35 31.81 -13.26
CA ILE A 10 -2.83 30.47 -13.61
C ILE A 10 -1.33 30.57 -13.98
N PRO A 11 -0.40 29.78 -13.39
CA PRO A 11 0.97 29.71 -13.88
C PRO A 11 1.03 29.19 -15.34
N PRO A 12 1.90 29.76 -16.20
CA PRO A 12 2.98 30.73 -15.90
C PRO A 12 2.56 32.20 -16.01
N PHE A 13 1.31 32.49 -16.29
CA PHE A 13 0.84 33.86 -16.60
C PHE A 13 0.91 34.80 -15.38
N THR A 14 0.87 34.23 -14.17
CA THR A 14 1.13 34.95 -12.90
C THR A 14 2.54 35.53 -12.82
N LEU A 15 3.49 35.00 -13.59
CA LEU A 15 4.90 35.40 -13.57
C LEU A 15 5.21 36.57 -14.51
N LEU A 16 4.23 37.02 -15.30
CA LEU A 16 4.42 38.06 -16.28
C LEU A 16 4.25 39.46 -15.67
N PRO A 17 5.14 40.43 -16.00
CA PRO A 17 4.95 41.83 -15.69
C PRO A 17 3.69 42.39 -16.36
N ASP A 18 3.17 43.51 -15.86
CA ASP A 18 1.90 44.10 -16.36
C ASP A 18 1.94 44.45 -17.86
N GLU A 19 3.04 44.96 -18.35
CA GLU A 19 3.22 45.31 -19.78
C GLU A 19 3.18 44.04 -20.67
N ALA A 20 3.89 42.99 -20.26
CA ALA A 20 3.88 41.69 -20.95
C ALA A 20 2.49 41.05 -20.92
N TRP A 21 1.79 41.16 -19.79
CA TRP A 21 0.42 40.71 -19.64
C TRP A 21 -0.56 41.44 -20.56
N GLN A 22 -0.46 42.77 -20.71
CA GLN A 22 -1.31 43.54 -21.61
C GLN A 22 -1.16 43.06 -23.05
N THR A 23 0.07 42.83 -23.52
CA THR A 23 0.36 42.32 -24.87
C THR A 23 -0.25 40.93 -25.08
N LEU A 24 -0.07 40.03 -24.11
CA LEU A 24 -0.60 38.66 -24.16
C LEU A 24 -2.12 38.65 -24.17
N SER A 25 -2.75 39.38 -23.27
CA SER A 25 -4.20 39.41 -23.11
C SER A 25 -4.93 40.00 -24.35
N ALA A 26 -4.32 40.99 -25.00
CA ALA A 26 -4.85 41.58 -26.22
C ALA A 26 -4.84 40.61 -27.44
N ALA A 27 -3.92 39.65 -27.44
CA ALA A 27 -3.80 38.66 -28.54
C ALA A 27 -4.57 37.35 -28.26
N THR A 28 -5.07 37.16 -27.04
CA THR A 28 -5.75 35.92 -26.62
C THR A 28 -7.21 35.90 -27.07
N GLN A 29 -7.68 34.76 -27.60
CA GLN A 29 -9.05 34.56 -28.07
C GLN A 29 -9.75 33.44 -27.32
N LEU A 30 -11.06 33.58 -27.08
CA LEU A 30 -11.91 32.56 -26.49
C LEU A 30 -12.48 31.66 -27.58
N VAL A 31 -12.33 30.35 -27.44
CA VAL A 31 -12.85 29.33 -28.38
C VAL A 31 -13.58 28.25 -27.57
N GLN A 32 -14.70 27.77 -28.12
CA GLN A 32 -15.47 26.67 -27.55
C GLN A 32 -15.36 25.43 -28.44
N PHE A 33 -15.23 24.28 -27.80
CA PHE A 33 -15.19 22.97 -28.45
C PHE A 33 -16.27 22.06 -27.82
N HIS A 34 -16.96 21.31 -28.70
CA HIS A 34 -18.04 20.43 -28.27
C HIS A 34 -17.57 18.97 -28.08
N ARG A 35 -18.29 18.26 -27.23
CA ARG A 35 -18.05 16.83 -26.97
C ARG A 35 -17.95 16.04 -28.30
N GLY A 36 -16.89 15.20 -28.38
CA GLY A 36 -16.57 14.40 -29.56
C GLY A 36 -15.75 15.11 -30.64
N GLN A 37 -15.58 16.43 -30.55
CA GLN A 37 -14.76 17.21 -31.47
C GLN A 37 -13.27 16.93 -31.26
N VAL A 38 -12.52 16.79 -32.37
CA VAL A 38 -11.05 16.71 -32.31
C VAL A 38 -10.49 18.11 -32.53
N ILE A 39 -9.65 18.56 -31.59
CA ILE A 39 -9.01 19.88 -31.65
C ILE A 39 -7.86 19.85 -32.67
N PHE A 40 -7.04 18.79 -32.62
CA PHE A 40 -6.01 18.51 -33.61
C PHE A 40 -5.66 17.02 -33.61
N HIS A 41 -5.13 16.52 -34.71
CA HIS A 41 -4.74 15.13 -34.90
C HIS A 41 -3.22 14.92 -34.76
N GLN A 42 -2.83 13.72 -34.35
CA GLN A 42 -1.44 13.25 -34.40
C GLN A 42 -0.90 13.35 -35.84
N GLY A 43 0.35 13.83 -35.98
CA GLY A 43 0.97 14.05 -37.30
C GLY A 43 0.50 15.28 -38.05
N GLN A 44 -0.58 15.94 -37.62
CA GLN A 44 -1.05 17.19 -38.21
C GLN A 44 -0.02 18.31 -37.97
N LYS A 45 0.14 19.20 -38.99
CA LYS A 45 0.96 20.41 -38.83
C LYS A 45 0.45 21.23 -37.65
N ALA A 46 1.34 21.55 -36.69
CA ALA A 46 0.97 22.28 -35.50
C ALA A 46 0.40 23.65 -35.84
N PHE A 47 -0.76 23.98 -35.28
CA PHE A 47 -1.29 25.32 -35.29
C PHE A 47 -0.39 26.23 -34.44
N PRO A 48 -0.19 27.48 -34.89
CA PRO A 48 0.68 28.38 -34.11
C PRO A 48 -0.05 28.96 -32.90
N HIS A 49 -0.67 28.10 -32.05
CA HIS A 49 -1.41 28.51 -30.87
C HIS A 49 -1.20 27.55 -29.72
N LEU A 50 -1.08 28.11 -28.51
CA LEU A 50 -1.18 27.39 -27.26
C LEU A 50 -2.63 27.47 -26.78
N PHE A 51 -3.12 26.39 -26.16
CA PHE A 51 -4.45 26.31 -25.59
C PHE A 51 -4.38 26.30 -24.06
N LEU A 52 -5.20 27.11 -23.41
CA LEU A 52 -5.48 27.03 -21.98
C LEU A 52 -6.94 26.63 -21.80
N ALA A 53 -7.21 25.46 -21.29
CA ALA A 53 -8.56 25.06 -20.90
C ALA A 53 -9.03 25.91 -19.71
N LEU A 54 -10.22 26.47 -19.78
CA LEU A 54 -10.89 27.13 -18.65
C LEU A 54 -11.82 26.16 -17.93
N ASP A 55 -12.50 25.31 -18.71
CA ASP A 55 -13.42 24.26 -18.24
C ASP A 55 -13.39 23.06 -19.20
N GLY A 56 -14.18 22.03 -18.91
CA GLY A 56 -14.33 20.84 -19.74
C GLY A 56 -13.21 19.82 -19.61
N LEU A 57 -13.26 18.79 -20.48
CA LEU A 57 -12.35 17.66 -20.48
C LEU A 57 -11.99 17.22 -21.89
N ALA A 58 -10.69 17.01 -22.17
CA ALA A 58 -10.21 16.39 -23.40
C ALA A 58 -9.21 15.26 -23.13
N GLU A 59 -9.20 14.26 -24.01
CA GLU A 59 -8.25 13.14 -24.03
C GLU A 59 -7.08 13.45 -24.96
N ILE A 60 -5.87 13.08 -24.54
CA ILE A 60 -4.68 13.06 -25.38
C ILE A 60 -4.48 11.62 -25.85
N ILE A 61 -4.59 11.38 -27.15
CA ILE A 61 -4.58 10.06 -27.76
C ILE A 61 -3.36 9.95 -28.66
N VAL A 62 -2.62 8.85 -28.55
CA VAL A 62 -1.55 8.47 -29.49
C VAL A 62 -1.98 7.21 -30.23
N GLN A 63 -1.75 7.19 -31.52
CA GLN A 63 -1.98 6.03 -32.38
C GLN A 63 -0.62 5.40 -32.73
N ASN A 64 -0.49 4.08 -32.57
CA ASN A 64 0.70 3.33 -32.96
C ASN A 64 0.69 3.02 -34.48
N ASP A 65 1.78 2.45 -35.00
CA ASP A 65 1.92 2.08 -36.42
C ASP A 65 0.90 1.01 -36.88
N ALA A 66 0.30 0.27 -35.94
CA ALA A 66 -0.76 -0.70 -36.22
C ALA A 66 -2.17 -0.07 -36.26
N GLY A 67 -2.30 1.24 -35.98
CA GLY A 67 -3.56 1.96 -35.96
C GLY A 67 -4.33 1.87 -34.63
N GLU A 68 -3.75 1.30 -33.60
CA GLU A 68 -4.37 1.21 -32.28
C GLU A 68 -4.22 2.53 -31.52
N GLU A 69 -5.31 2.98 -30.91
CA GLU A 69 -5.37 4.23 -30.15
C GLU A 69 -5.18 3.99 -28.66
N SER A 70 -4.28 4.77 -28.03
CA SER A 70 -4.05 4.78 -26.61
C SER A 70 -4.23 6.18 -26.02
N VAL A 71 -5.01 6.31 -24.95
CA VAL A 71 -5.17 7.58 -24.23
C VAL A 71 -3.99 7.73 -23.26
N ILE A 72 -3.09 8.67 -23.56
CA ILE A 72 -1.87 8.94 -22.79
C ILE A 72 -2.01 10.07 -21.77
N GLY A 73 -3.16 10.70 -21.69
CA GLY A 73 -3.40 11.77 -20.73
C GLY A 73 -4.74 12.46 -20.90
N LEU A 74 -5.10 13.26 -19.91
CA LEU A 74 -6.29 14.09 -19.90
C LEU A 74 -5.90 15.56 -19.78
N ARG A 75 -6.77 16.47 -20.28
CA ARG A 75 -6.66 17.92 -20.05
C ARG A 75 -7.98 18.43 -19.52
N ARG A 76 -7.90 19.12 -18.39
CA ARG A 76 -9.05 19.67 -17.67
C ARG A 76 -8.95 21.20 -17.56
N GLY A 77 -9.95 21.81 -16.99
CA GLY A 77 -9.93 23.25 -16.70
C GLY A 77 -8.68 23.67 -15.93
N ARG A 78 -8.10 24.82 -16.31
CA ARG A 78 -6.84 25.42 -15.86
C ARG A 78 -5.56 24.72 -16.34
N GLU A 79 -5.66 23.80 -17.29
CA GLU A 79 -4.50 23.14 -17.88
C GLU A 79 -4.15 23.66 -19.27
N ILE A 80 -2.86 23.70 -19.57
CA ILE A 80 -2.30 24.11 -20.85
C ILE A 80 -2.11 22.87 -21.72
N PHE A 81 -2.42 22.96 -23.03
CA PHE A 81 -2.10 21.93 -24.01
C PHE A 81 -1.77 22.53 -25.39
N GLY A 82 -1.25 21.71 -26.29
CA GLY A 82 -0.75 22.17 -27.60
C GLY A 82 0.62 22.84 -27.51
N GLU A 83 1.28 22.82 -26.36
CA GLU A 83 2.59 23.43 -26.13
C GLU A 83 3.71 22.80 -26.96
N THR A 84 3.51 21.62 -27.52
CA THR A 84 4.45 20.97 -28.45
C THR A 84 4.69 21.80 -29.71
N CYS A 85 3.78 22.69 -30.07
CA CYS A 85 3.98 23.67 -31.17
C CYS A 85 5.20 24.60 -30.91
N LEU A 86 5.68 24.72 -29.67
CA LEU A 86 6.85 25.54 -29.34
C LEU A 86 8.17 24.88 -29.76
N VAL A 87 8.20 23.56 -29.95
CA VAL A 87 9.41 22.78 -30.27
C VAL A 87 9.28 21.90 -31.50
N GLU A 88 8.05 21.49 -31.89
CA GLU A 88 7.77 20.55 -32.97
C GLU A 88 6.92 21.18 -34.06
N LYS A 89 7.12 20.72 -35.30
CA LYS A 89 6.34 21.19 -36.47
C LYS A 89 5.01 20.47 -36.62
N THR A 90 4.84 19.35 -35.96
CA THR A 90 3.63 18.50 -35.98
C THR A 90 3.22 18.12 -34.58
N TYR A 91 1.94 17.86 -34.38
CA TYR A 91 1.43 17.37 -33.10
C TYR A 91 1.80 15.89 -32.90
N PRO A 92 2.41 15.52 -31.76
CA PRO A 92 2.76 14.13 -31.46
C PRO A 92 1.57 13.28 -31.02
N ALA A 93 0.41 13.89 -30.74
CA ALA A 93 -0.80 13.22 -30.25
C ALA A 93 -2.06 13.92 -30.77
N THR A 94 -3.18 13.19 -30.77
CA THR A 94 -4.53 13.71 -31.04
C THR A 94 -5.15 14.23 -29.73
N VAL A 95 -5.86 15.37 -29.80
CA VAL A 95 -6.66 15.89 -28.68
C VAL A 95 -8.13 15.85 -29.04
N LYS A 96 -8.91 15.06 -28.28
CA LYS A 96 -10.35 14.84 -28.48
C LYS A 96 -11.13 15.28 -27.25
N VAL A 97 -12.16 16.07 -27.47
CA VAL A 97 -13.03 16.62 -26.41
C VAL A 97 -13.98 15.54 -25.89
N VAL A 98 -13.99 15.33 -24.58
CA VAL A 98 -14.86 14.36 -23.87
C VAL A 98 -16.07 15.07 -23.25
N GLU A 99 -15.86 16.28 -22.74
CA GLU A 99 -16.90 17.18 -22.21
C GLU A 99 -16.73 18.53 -22.87
N ASP A 100 -17.83 19.24 -23.13
CA ASP A 100 -17.78 20.57 -23.75
C ASP A 100 -16.74 21.44 -23.05
N MET A 101 -15.87 22.07 -23.84
CA MET A 101 -14.67 22.72 -23.34
C MET A 101 -14.57 24.16 -23.83
N THR A 102 -14.30 25.07 -22.90
CA THR A 102 -13.97 26.46 -23.21
C THR A 102 -12.47 26.67 -23.06
N CYS A 103 -11.82 27.18 -24.09
CA CYS A 103 -10.38 27.39 -24.12
C CYS A 103 -10.03 28.83 -24.46
N LEU A 104 -8.93 29.32 -23.95
CA LEU A 104 -8.23 30.50 -24.44
C LEU A 104 -7.10 30.03 -25.35
N THR A 105 -7.05 30.59 -26.55
CA THR A 105 -5.98 30.36 -27.54
C THR A 105 -5.02 31.53 -27.57
N ILE A 106 -3.73 31.22 -27.49
CA ILE A 106 -2.66 32.21 -27.42
C ILE A 106 -1.74 32.02 -28.62
N PRO A 107 -1.55 33.04 -29.46
CA PRO A 107 -0.69 32.96 -30.64
C PRO A 107 0.78 32.67 -30.29
N PHE A 108 1.42 31.83 -31.10
CA PHE A 108 2.79 31.35 -30.87
C PHE A 108 3.83 32.50 -30.93
N ASP A 109 3.68 33.47 -31.82
CA ASP A 109 4.57 34.61 -31.95
C ASP A 109 4.64 35.46 -30.68
N VAL A 110 3.49 35.66 -30.04
CA VAL A 110 3.40 36.35 -28.77
C VAL A 110 4.07 35.53 -27.64
N LEU A 111 3.81 34.22 -27.62
CA LEU A 111 4.44 33.31 -26.66
C LEU A 111 5.94 33.24 -26.82
N HIS A 112 6.44 33.15 -28.06
CA HIS A 112 7.87 33.08 -28.36
C HIS A 112 8.58 34.35 -27.91
N HIS A 113 8.01 35.52 -28.12
CA HIS A 113 8.56 36.77 -27.64
C HIS A 113 8.64 36.84 -26.10
N LEU A 114 7.61 36.34 -25.40
CA LEU A 114 7.62 36.26 -23.94
C LEU A 114 8.63 35.23 -23.44
N TRP A 115 8.79 34.13 -24.15
CA TRP A 115 9.77 33.09 -23.85
C TRP A 115 11.20 33.64 -23.88
N GLU A 116 11.55 34.43 -24.91
CA GLU A 116 12.88 35.01 -25.03
C GLU A 116 13.15 36.09 -23.98
N LYS A 117 12.15 36.89 -23.62
CA LYS A 117 12.32 38.02 -22.73
C LYS A 117 12.20 37.73 -21.23
N HIS A 118 11.48 36.69 -20.86
CA HIS A 118 11.15 36.41 -19.45
C HIS A 118 11.65 35.03 -19.00
N ALA A 119 12.83 35.01 -18.34
CA ALA A 119 13.48 33.77 -17.89
C ALA A 119 12.60 32.88 -16.98
N ALA A 120 11.80 33.49 -16.09
CA ALA A 120 10.88 32.74 -15.21
C ALA A 120 9.76 32.06 -16.02
N PHE A 121 9.27 32.71 -17.06
CA PHE A 121 8.25 32.17 -17.97
C PHE A 121 8.82 31.00 -18.79
N SER A 122 10.00 31.14 -19.39
CA SER A 122 10.65 30.06 -20.15
C SER A 122 11.03 28.88 -19.26
N ALA A 123 11.49 29.11 -18.03
CA ALA A 123 11.81 28.07 -17.06
C ALA A 123 10.57 27.24 -16.65
N TYR A 124 9.39 27.85 -16.61
CA TYR A 124 8.16 27.14 -16.34
C TYR A 124 7.86 26.11 -17.44
N PHE A 125 7.88 26.52 -18.71
CA PHE A 125 7.64 25.60 -19.82
C PHE A 125 8.71 24.52 -19.93
N SER A 126 9.97 24.83 -19.69
CA SER A 126 11.05 23.83 -19.66
C SER A 126 10.80 22.75 -18.60
N ARG A 127 10.33 23.13 -17.41
CA ARG A 127 9.92 22.18 -16.37
C ARG A 127 8.67 21.40 -16.77
N LEU A 128 7.67 22.04 -17.37
CA LEU A 128 6.45 21.41 -17.84
C LEU A 128 6.76 20.34 -18.90
N PHE A 129 7.61 20.67 -19.89
CA PHE A 129 8.08 19.70 -20.88
C PHE A 129 8.82 18.53 -20.27
N ALA A 130 9.78 18.80 -19.37
CA ALA A 130 10.52 17.75 -18.70
C ALA A 130 9.61 16.83 -17.85
N ALA A 131 8.59 17.38 -17.21
CA ALA A 131 7.61 16.61 -16.45
C ALA A 131 6.73 15.74 -17.36
N ARG A 132 6.19 16.32 -18.44
CA ARG A 132 5.35 15.59 -19.40
C ARG A 132 6.11 14.53 -20.18
N PHE A 133 7.36 14.83 -20.58
CA PHE A 133 8.22 13.86 -21.24
C PHE A 133 8.53 12.67 -20.33
N ARG A 134 8.82 12.92 -19.06
CA ARG A 134 8.99 11.83 -18.07
C ARG A 134 7.71 11.02 -17.88
N ALA A 135 6.56 11.67 -17.83
CA ALA A 135 5.27 11.01 -17.74
C ALA A 135 5.02 10.10 -18.96
N MET A 136 5.24 10.62 -20.15
CA MET A 136 5.08 9.89 -21.42
C MET A 136 6.03 8.68 -21.53
N ILE A 137 7.32 8.84 -21.21
CA ILE A 137 8.26 7.70 -21.19
C ILE A 137 7.81 6.65 -20.19
N ASN A 138 7.40 7.07 -18.99
CA ASN A 138 6.90 6.15 -17.97
C ASN A 138 5.64 5.41 -18.43
N GLU A 139 4.80 6.03 -19.24
CA GLU A 139 3.58 5.45 -19.78
C GLU A 139 3.87 4.42 -20.88
N ILE A 140 4.77 4.74 -21.80
CA ILE A 140 5.23 3.79 -22.86
C ILE A 140 5.89 2.55 -22.23
N VAL A 141 6.72 2.74 -21.20
CA VAL A 141 7.35 1.61 -20.48
C VAL A 141 6.32 0.77 -19.71
N ALA A 142 5.28 1.41 -19.16
CA ALA A 142 4.20 0.71 -18.46
C ALA A 142 3.28 -0.04 -19.45
N GLU A 143 3.02 0.52 -20.63
CA GLU A 143 2.21 -0.09 -21.68
C GLU A 143 2.88 -1.38 -22.22
N GLN A 144 4.17 -1.33 -22.52
CA GLN A 144 4.95 -2.53 -22.91
C GLN A 144 5.00 -3.60 -21.81
N ALA A 145 5.01 -3.20 -20.53
CA ALA A 145 4.92 -4.14 -19.41
C ALA A 145 3.48 -4.69 -19.24
N GLY A 146 2.44 -3.87 -19.48
CA GLY A 146 1.03 -4.25 -19.39
C GLY A 146 0.61 -5.26 -20.46
N GLU A 147 1.02 -5.04 -21.71
CA GLU A 147 0.74 -5.96 -22.84
C GLU A 147 1.32 -7.36 -22.60
N ALA A 148 2.49 -7.46 -21.95
CA ALA A 148 3.10 -8.73 -21.59
C ALA A 148 2.30 -9.54 -20.57
N TYR A 149 1.36 -8.92 -19.83
CA TYR A 149 0.62 -9.52 -18.72
C TYR A 149 -0.90 -9.46 -18.86
N GLY A 150 -1.44 -8.83 -19.91
CA GLY A 150 -2.88 -8.73 -20.13
C GLY A 150 -3.65 -7.94 -19.05
N MET A 151 -2.99 -7.04 -18.34
CA MET A 151 -3.59 -6.14 -17.34
C MET A 151 -3.36 -4.68 -17.73
N ASP A 152 -4.43 -3.89 -17.72
CA ASP A 152 -4.32 -2.43 -17.81
C ASP A 152 -3.79 -1.89 -16.47
N SER A 153 -2.50 -1.54 -16.44
CA SER A 153 -1.78 -1.09 -15.25
C SER A 153 -2.14 0.32 -14.78
N ARG A 154 -2.99 1.04 -15.52
CA ARG A 154 -3.36 2.45 -15.28
C ARG A 154 -4.12 2.78 -13.98
N PRO A 155 -4.91 1.87 -13.40
CA PRO A 155 -5.71 2.22 -12.21
C PRO A 155 -4.90 2.58 -10.98
N PHE A 156 -3.72 1.99 -10.78
CA PHE A 156 -2.95 2.19 -9.54
C PHE A 156 -2.26 3.56 -9.46
N ARG A 157 -2.09 4.26 -10.59
CA ARG A 157 -1.59 5.64 -10.64
C ARG A 157 -2.65 6.71 -10.41
N LYS A 158 -3.93 6.34 -10.51
CA LYS A 158 -5.02 7.26 -10.27
C LYS A 158 -5.01 7.68 -8.80
N ARG A 159 -5.25 8.96 -8.57
CA ARG A 159 -5.46 9.50 -7.25
C ARG A 159 -6.94 9.48 -6.88
N ALA A 160 -7.25 9.60 -5.61
CA ALA A 160 -8.62 9.64 -5.14
C ALA A 160 -9.46 10.72 -5.83
N VAL A 161 -8.85 11.87 -6.11
CA VAL A 161 -9.48 12.97 -6.89
C VAL A 161 -9.85 12.55 -8.32
N ASP A 162 -9.12 11.62 -8.93
CA ASP A 162 -9.40 11.13 -10.29
C ASP A 162 -10.47 10.03 -10.30
N LEU A 163 -10.77 9.47 -9.14
CA LEU A 163 -11.69 8.35 -8.93
C LEU A 163 -13.03 8.79 -8.34
N MET A 164 -13.04 9.94 -7.66
CA MET A 164 -14.21 10.40 -6.90
C MET A 164 -15.35 10.88 -7.79
N ASN A 165 -16.55 10.70 -7.29
CA ASN A 165 -17.74 11.35 -7.81
C ASN A 165 -17.93 12.70 -7.10
N ALA A 166 -18.11 13.75 -7.87
CA ALA A 166 -18.40 15.11 -7.41
C ALA A 166 -19.48 15.75 -8.31
N PRO A 167 -20.38 16.60 -7.76
CA PRO A 167 -20.48 16.98 -6.35
C PRO A 167 -21.04 15.87 -5.46
N VAL A 168 -20.67 15.89 -4.17
CA VAL A 168 -21.19 14.94 -3.19
C VAL A 168 -22.67 15.20 -2.93
N HIS A 169 -23.48 14.16 -2.98
CA HIS A 169 -24.88 14.25 -2.63
C HIS A 169 -25.07 14.09 -1.13
N THR A 170 -25.61 15.13 -0.50
CA THR A 170 -25.79 15.18 0.95
C THR A 170 -27.26 15.16 1.33
N ILE A 171 -27.54 14.80 2.58
CA ILE A 171 -28.85 14.83 3.22
C ILE A 171 -28.69 15.27 4.68
N SER A 172 -29.64 16.07 5.19
CA SER A 172 -29.62 16.44 6.61
C SER A 172 -29.91 15.24 7.50
N ILE A 173 -29.26 15.17 8.65
CA ILE A 173 -29.49 14.12 9.66
C ILE A 173 -30.92 14.13 10.21
N ASP A 174 -31.62 15.26 10.13
CA ASP A 174 -32.98 15.40 10.56
C ASP A 174 -33.99 15.11 9.45
N ALA A 175 -33.54 14.69 8.26
CA ALA A 175 -34.44 14.35 7.16
C ALA A 175 -35.20 13.03 7.46
N PRO A 176 -36.46 12.93 7.08
CA PRO A 176 -37.20 11.68 7.22
C PRO A 176 -36.63 10.61 6.26
N VAL A 177 -36.66 9.33 6.69
CA VAL A 177 -36.14 8.20 5.94
C VAL A 177 -36.70 8.12 4.50
N THR A 178 -37.97 8.49 4.33
CA THR A 178 -38.61 8.55 3.01
C THR A 178 -37.99 9.59 2.08
N ALA A 179 -37.47 10.71 2.62
CA ALA A 179 -36.74 11.71 1.84
C ALA A 179 -35.37 11.17 1.38
N VAL A 180 -34.71 10.37 2.21
CA VAL A 180 -33.45 9.69 1.86
C VAL A 180 -33.66 8.75 0.65
N ALA A 181 -34.66 7.87 0.74
CA ALA A 181 -35.01 6.93 -0.34
C ALA A 181 -35.37 7.67 -1.64
N ARG A 182 -36.15 8.75 -1.54
CA ARG A 182 -36.51 9.59 -2.69
C ARG A 182 -35.29 10.25 -3.30
N ALA A 183 -34.42 10.86 -2.49
CA ALA A 183 -33.20 11.50 -2.96
C ALA A 183 -32.25 10.51 -3.65
N MET A 184 -32.10 9.28 -3.12
CA MET A 184 -31.32 8.23 -3.78
C MET A 184 -31.91 7.83 -5.14
N ALA A 185 -33.24 7.68 -5.22
CA ALA A 185 -33.93 7.32 -6.46
C ALA A 185 -33.84 8.44 -7.52
N GLU A 186 -34.08 9.70 -7.14
CA GLU A 186 -34.02 10.86 -8.04
C GLU A 186 -32.60 11.09 -8.58
N LYS A 187 -31.60 10.99 -7.70
CA LYS A 187 -30.19 11.20 -8.03
C LYS A 187 -29.51 9.94 -8.61
N ARG A 188 -30.20 8.80 -8.59
CA ARG A 188 -29.68 7.48 -9.02
C ARG A 188 -28.37 7.08 -8.33
N VAL A 189 -28.29 7.29 -7.03
CA VAL A 189 -27.12 6.98 -6.19
C VAL A 189 -27.47 5.97 -5.11
N GLY A 190 -26.56 5.06 -4.80
CA GLY A 190 -26.73 4.04 -3.75
C GLY A 190 -26.35 4.51 -2.35
N SER A 191 -25.93 5.77 -2.19
CA SER A 191 -25.56 6.34 -0.89
C SER A 191 -25.72 7.85 -0.88
N LEU A 192 -25.92 8.42 0.32
CA LEU A 192 -25.89 9.85 0.58
C LEU A 192 -25.03 10.14 1.80
N VAL A 193 -24.24 11.19 1.75
CA VAL A 193 -23.52 11.67 2.92
C VAL A 193 -24.48 12.42 3.84
N VAL A 194 -24.51 12.04 5.10
CA VAL A 194 -25.35 12.68 6.09
C VAL A 194 -24.60 13.83 6.72
N ILE A 195 -25.23 15.01 6.74
CA ILE A 195 -24.66 16.22 7.28
C ILE A 195 -25.46 16.72 8.49
N GLU A 196 -24.75 17.25 9.48
CA GLU A 196 -25.30 18.02 10.60
C GLU A 196 -24.58 19.36 10.68
N LYS A 197 -25.30 20.46 10.60
CA LYS A 197 -24.74 21.83 10.59
C LYS A 197 -23.64 22.02 9.53
N GLU A 198 -23.87 21.47 8.32
CA GLU A 198 -22.96 21.47 7.17
C GLU A 198 -21.71 20.58 7.29
N GLU A 199 -21.50 19.91 8.43
CA GLU A 199 -20.41 18.97 8.64
C GLU A 199 -20.84 17.54 8.31
N PRO A 200 -20.00 16.74 7.62
CA PRO A 200 -20.29 15.33 7.34
C PRO A 200 -20.18 14.49 8.62
N VAL A 201 -21.30 13.87 9.03
CA VAL A 201 -21.37 13.05 10.25
C VAL A 201 -21.47 11.55 9.97
N GLY A 202 -21.69 11.17 8.71
CA GLY A 202 -21.76 9.77 8.34
C GLY A 202 -22.25 9.57 6.92
N ILE A 203 -22.52 8.33 6.57
CA ILE A 203 -23.08 7.91 5.29
C ILE A 203 -24.28 7.00 5.52
N ILE A 204 -25.29 7.12 4.67
CA ILE A 204 -26.44 6.21 4.62
C ILE A 204 -26.48 5.54 3.25
N THR A 205 -26.66 4.24 3.22
CA THR A 205 -26.68 3.42 1.99
C THR A 205 -28.04 2.78 1.75
N GLU A 206 -28.31 2.33 0.52
CA GLU A 206 -29.50 1.53 0.20
C GLU A 206 -29.65 0.32 1.14
N ARG A 207 -28.54 -0.31 1.49
CA ARG A 207 -28.53 -1.44 2.42
C ARG A 207 -28.97 -1.03 3.82
N ASP A 208 -28.52 0.11 4.33
CA ASP A 208 -28.91 0.61 5.64
C ASP A 208 -30.43 0.91 5.66
N LEU A 209 -30.96 1.48 4.57
CA LEU A 209 -32.42 1.68 4.43
C LEU A 209 -33.19 0.37 4.51
N VAL A 210 -32.74 -0.69 3.83
CA VAL A 210 -33.45 -1.97 3.82
C VAL A 210 -33.32 -2.68 5.17
N TYR A 211 -32.12 -2.81 5.72
CA TYR A 211 -31.87 -3.67 6.89
C TYR A 211 -32.16 -2.96 8.23
N LYS A 212 -32.05 -1.65 8.31
CA LYS A 212 -32.32 -0.90 9.53
C LYS A 212 -33.74 -0.30 9.50
N THR A 213 -34.01 0.57 8.55
CA THR A 213 -35.24 1.38 8.60
C THR A 213 -36.49 0.66 8.12
N LEU A 214 -36.38 -0.31 7.18
CA LEU A 214 -37.51 -1.09 6.71
C LEU A 214 -37.70 -2.41 7.46
N ALA A 215 -36.61 -3.09 7.81
CA ALA A 215 -36.68 -4.38 8.52
C ALA A 215 -36.81 -4.21 10.04
N ASP A 216 -36.37 -3.10 10.62
CA ASP A 216 -36.40 -2.84 12.06
C ASP A 216 -36.73 -1.36 12.37
N PRO A 217 -37.93 -0.89 11.96
CA PRO A 217 -38.31 0.51 12.12
C PRO A 217 -38.51 0.92 13.58
N GLU A 218 -38.71 -0.01 14.50
CA GLU A 218 -38.87 0.28 15.93
C GLU A 218 -37.55 0.70 16.58
N ASN A 219 -36.43 0.10 16.16
CA ASN A 219 -35.09 0.44 16.68
C ASN A 219 -34.43 1.57 15.89
N TYR A 220 -34.87 1.83 14.66
CA TYR A 220 -34.30 2.87 13.79
C TYR A 220 -35.38 3.82 13.22
N PRO A 221 -36.14 4.53 14.09
CA PRO A 221 -37.25 5.38 13.67
C PRO A 221 -36.80 6.63 12.92
N THR A 222 -35.57 7.07 13.11
CA THR A 222 -35.01 8.27 12.46
C THR A 222 -33.71 7.99 11.73
N LEU A 223 -33.30 8.90 10.83
CA LEU A 223 -32.03 8.83 10.15
C LEU A 223 -30.86 8.88 11.13
N ARG A 224 -30.99 9.65 12.23
CA ARG A 224 -29.97 9.78 13.28
C ARG A 224 -29.62 8.43 13.92
N GLU A 225 -30.58 7.56 14.12
CA GLU A 225 -30.37 6.22 14.68
C GLU A 225 -29.88 5.24 13.63
N ALA A 226 -30.29 5.41 12.37
CA ALA A 226 -29.84 4.57 11.27
C ALA A 226 -28.37 4.83 10.86
N VAL A 227 -27.92 6.09 10.98
CA VAL A 227 -26.53 6.52 10.68
C VAL A 227 -25.68 6.33 11.93
N ASN A 228 -25.03 5.18 12.03
CA ASN A 228 -24.14 4.87 13.16
C ASN A 228 -22.66 4.73 12.75
N ARG A 229 -22.29 5.21 11.54
CA ARG A 229 -20.93 5.11 11.02
C ARG A 229 -20.34 6.48 10.76
N GLN A 230 -19.12 6.67 11.23
CA GLN A 230 -18.33 7.82 10.85
C GLN A 230 -17.90 7.65 9.39
N LEU A 231 -18.02 8.68 8.56
CA LEU A 231 -17.54 8.64 7.19
C LEU A 231 -16.02 8.53 7.20
N VAL A 232 -15.52 7.44 6.64
CA VAL A 232 -14.08 7.25 6.44
C VAL A 232 -13.61 8.16 5.31
N THR A 233 -12.53 8.91 5.53
CA THR A 233 -12.05 9.91 4.58
C THR A 233 -10.58 9.77 4.24
N LEU A 234 -10.21 10.20 3.03
CA LEU A 234 -8.83 10.27 2.54
C LEU A 234 -8.57 11.61 1.86
N PRO A 235 -7.32 12.08 1.81
CA PRO A 235 -6.95 13.26 1.04
C PRO A 235 -6.99 12.98 -0.48
N PRO A 236 -7.19 14.03 -1.32
CA PRO A 236 -7.37 13.89 -2.78
C PRO A 236 -6.16 13.31 -3.51
N GLU A 237 -4.96 13.48 -2.97
CA GLU A 237 -3.71 12.95 -3.50
C GLU A 237 -3.50 11.46 -3.21
N SER A 238 -4.34 10.83 -2.39
CA SER A 238 -4.26 9.40 -2.07
C SER A 238 -4.38 8.56 -3.34
N TYR A 239 -3.51 7.57 -3.47
CA TYR A 239 -3.53 6.68 -4.63
C TYR A 239 -4.69 5.67 -4.57
N TYR A 240 -5.07 5.13 -5.73
CA TYR A 240 -6.07 4.07 -5.89
C TYR A 240 -5.94 2.96 -4.83
N TYR A 241 -4.71 2.44 -4.63
CA TYR A 241 -4.48 1.36 -3.67
C TYR A 241 -4.74 1.78 -2.21
N GLN A 242 -4.48 3.04 -1.85
CA GLN A 242 -4.80 3.56 -0.51
C GLN A 242 -6.31 3.64 -0.29
N VAL A 243 -7.07 4.06 -1.31
CA VAL A 243 -8.54 4.03 -1.27
C VAL A 243 -9.03 2.60 -1.10
N LEU A 244 -8.51 1.68 -1.88
CA LEU A 244 -8.85 0.26 -1.81
C LEU A 244 -8.51 -0.33 -0.44
N LEU A 245 -7.30 -0.12 0.08
CA LEU A 245 -6.88 -0.57 1.41
C LEU A 245 -7.79 -0.04 2.51
N THR A 246 -8.13 1.25 2.45
CA THR A 246 -9.02 1.87 3.43
C THR A 246 -10.39 1.22 3.40
N MET A 247 -10.97 1.01 2.22
CA MET A 247 -12.25 0.27 2.08
C MET A 247 -12.15 -1.15 2.65
N ILE A 248 -11.03 -1.81 2.40
CA ILE A 248 -10.78 -3.16 2.92
C ILE A 248 -10.66 -3.15 4.44
N ARG A 249 -9.82 -2.32 5.03
CA ARG A 249 -9.56 -2.26 6.48
C ARG A 249 -10.79 -1.91 7.27
N GLU A 250 -11.47 -0.85 6.85
CA GLU A 250 -12.63 -0.30 7.55
C GLU A 250 -13.93 -1.09 7.23
N LYS A 251 -13.87 -2.06 6.30
CA LYS A 251 -15.04 -2.82 5.78
C LYS A 251 -16.11 -1.90 5.19
N GLU A 252 -15.69 -0.77 4.62
CA GLU A 252 -16.55 0.24 4.05
C GLU A 252 -16.55 0.18 2.52
N ARG A 253 -17.71 0.49 1.92
CA ARG A 253 -17.89 0.52 0.45
C ARG A 253 -17.75 1.92 -0.12
N TYR A 254 -17.59 2.92 0.72
CA TYR A 254 -17.52 4.32 0.35
C TYR A 254 -16.44 5.01 1.17
N VAL A 255 -15.66 5.86 0.51
CA VAL A 255 -14.63 6.70 1.14
C VAL A 255 -14.85 8.14 0.70
N GLY A 256 -14.97 9.05 1.63
CA GLY A 256 -15.04 10.49 1.38
C GLY A 256 -13.67 11.04 1.03
N ILE A 257 -13.62 12.01 0.13
CA ILE A 257 -12.39 12.72 -0.22
C ILE A 257 -12.44 14.12 0.39
N LEU A 258 -11.48 14.37 1.29
CA LEU A 258 -11.43 15.59 2.09
C LEU A 258 -10.24 16.46 1.66
N GLU A 259 -10.50 17.74 1.34
CA GLU A 259 -9.47 18.73 1.04
C GLU A 259 -9.66 19.92 1.98
N GLU A 260 -8.62 20.27 2.73
CA GLU A 260 -8.65 21.36 3.73
C GLU A 260 -9.86 21.32 4.68
N GLY A 261 -10.25 20.11 5.10
CA GLY A 261 -11.40 19.91 6.00
C GLY A 261 -12.78 19.92 5.31
N LYS A 262 -12.84 20.11 3.98
CA LYS A 262 -14.09 20.09 3.22
C LYS A 262 -14.22 18.80 2.41
N LEU A 263 -15.40 18.21 2.44
CA LEU A 263 -15.71 17.03 1.62
C LEU A 263 -15.91 17.46 0.16
N ILE A 264 -14.95 17.09 -0.71
CA ILE A 264 -14.96 17.47 -2.13
C ILE A 264 -15.48 16.35 -3.05
N GLY A 265 -15.47 15.10 -2.61
CA GLY A 265 -15.88 13.95 -3.41
C GLY A 265 -16.16 12.72 -2.57
N ILE A 266 -16.69 11.68 -3.21
CA ILE A 266 -16.88 10.36 -2.64
C ILE A 266 -16.44 9.31 -3.66
N VAL A 267 -15.69 8.31 -3.22
CA VAL A 267 -15.34 7.14 -4.03
C VAL A 267 -16.17 5.96 -3.54
N ALA A 268 -16.95 5.36 -4.43
CA ALA A 268 -17.63 4.11 -4.14
C ALA A 268 -16.78 2.92 -4.61
N LEU A 269 -16.98 1.77 -3.98
CA LEU A 269 -16.35 0.52 -4.39
C LEU A 269 -16.65 0.19 -5.87
N THR A 270 -17.84 0.53 -6.36
CA THR A 270 -18.24 0.38 -7.76
C THR A 270 -17.47 1.28 -8.73
N ASP A 271 -16.94 2.42 -8.27
CA ASP A 271 -16.15 3.32 -9.10
C ASP A 271 -14.76 2.74 -9.34
N LEU A 272 -14.21 2.05 -8.33
CA LEU A 272 -12.98 1.28 -8.49
C LEU A 272 -13.15 0.12 -9.50
N ILE A 273 -14.35 -0.49 -9.58
CA ILE A 273 -14.69 -1.57 -10.52
C ILE A 273 -14.88 -1.02 -11.95
N ARG A 274 -15.58 0.09 -12.12
CA ARG A 274 -15.87 0.70 -13.44
C ARG A 274 -14.63 1.19 -14.17
N ASN A 275 -13.56 1.48 -13.45
CA ASN A 275 -12.28 1.87 -14.04
C ASN A 275 -11.45 0.70 -14.59
N ARG A 276 -12.13 -0.37 -14.97
CA ARG A 276 -11.70 -1.60 -15.68
C ARG A 276 -10.42 -2.31 -15.23
N ASP A 277 -10.59 -3.63 -15.06
CA ASP A 277 -9.60 -4.73 -15.06
C ASP A 277 -8.59 -4.83 -13.91
N THR A 278 -8.75 -4.13 -12.80
CA THR A 278 -8.01 -4.56 -11.61
C THR A 278 -8.80 -5.61 -10.86
N GLY A 279 -8.37 -6.85 -11.00
CA GLY A 279 -8.89 -7.98 -10.24
C GLY A 279 -8.81 -7.83 -8.71
N ALA A 280 -8.37 -6.68 -8.20
CA ALA A 280 -8.19 -6.42 -6.77
C ALA A 280 -9.49 -6.55 -5.96
N LEU A 281 -10.63 -6.12 -6.51
CA LEU A 281 -11.92 -6.27 -5.84
C LEU A 281 -12.53 -7.65 -6.03
N SER A 282 -12.29 -8.27 -7.19
CA SER A 282 -12.63 -9.68 -7.36
C SER A 282 -11.77 -10.57 -6.45
N ILE A 283 -10.60 -10.10 -6.02
CA ILE A 283 -9.75 -10.78 -5.02
C ILE A 283 -10.45 -10.79 -3.67
N VAL A 284 -10.85 -9.61 -3.17
CA VAL A 284 -11.47 -9.48 -1.85
C VAL A 284 -12.80 -10.27 -1.82
N ASP A 285 -13.63 -10.06 -2.82
CA ASP A 285 -14.90 -10.79 -2.95
C ASP A 285 -14.67 -12.31 -3.09
N GLY A 286 -13.70 -12.71 -3.89
CA GLY A 286 -13.30 -14.11 -4.05
C GLY A 286 -12.73 -14.75 -2.79
N ILE A 287 -12.05 -13.97 -1.94
CA ILE A 287 -11.58 -14.44 -0.64
C ILE A 287 -12.74 -14.52 0.35
N GLU A 288 -13.49 -13.43 0.54
CA GLU A 288 -14.55 -13.33 1.56
C GLU A 288 -15.72 -14.30 1.31
N HIS A 289 -16.06 -14.52 0.04
CA HIS A 289 -17.15 -15.41 -0.36
C HIS A 289 -16.68 -16.78 -0.87
N GLY A 290 -15.38 -17.06 -0.86
CA GLY A 290 -14.82 -18.37 -1.22
C GLY A 290 -15.38 -19.48 -0.34
N ARG A 291 -16.03 -20.47 -0.93
CA ARG A 291 -16.71 -21.57 -0.23
C ARG A 291 -15.83 -22.81 -0.02
N SER A 292 -14.66 -22.81 -0.61
CA SER A 292 -13.70 -23.91 -0.55
C SER A 292 -12.26 -23.41 -0.65
N ILE A 293 -11.31 -24.24 -0.21
CA ILE A 293 -9.88 -23.95 -0.40
C ILE A 293 -9.54 -23.79 -1.89
N ALA A 294 -10.20 -24.52 -2.79
CA ALA A 294 -9.98 -24.38 -4.23
C ALA A 294 -10.37 -22.98 -4.76
N ASP A 295 -11.39 -22.34 -4.19
CA ASP A 295 -11.75 -20.95 -4.52
C ASP A 295 -10.64 -20.00 -4.09
N LEU A 296 -10.10 -20.18 -2.89
CA LEU A 296 -9.03 -19.36 -2.34
C LEU A 296 -7.72 -19.50 -3.11
N VAL A 297 -7.40 -20.71 -3.61
CA VAL A 297 -6.26 -20.93 -4.52
C VAL A 297 -6.37 -20.07 -5.77
N ARG A 298 -7.58 -19.92 -6.34
CA ARG A 298 -7.77 -19.02 -7.49
C ARG A 298 -7.50 -17.55 -7.13
N SER A 299 -7.93 -17.12 -5.94
CA SER A 299 -7.70 -15.76 -5.46
C SER A 299 -6.20 -15.43 -5.29
N THR A 300 -5.36 -16.41 -4.89
CA THR A 300 -3.92 -16.16 -4.74
C THR A 300 -3.24 -15.84 -6.07
N THR A 301 -3.67 -16.42 -7.18
CA THR A 301 -3.15 -16.09 -8.51
C THR A 301 -3.44 -14.64 -8.89
N VAL A 302 -4.57 -14.12 -8.45
CA VAL A 302 -4.92 -12.71 -8.72
C VAL A 302 -4.12 -11.76 -7.81
N ILE A 303 -3.81 -12.16 -6.57
CA ILE A 303 -2.88 -11.41 -5.69
C ILE A 303 -1.49 -11.29 -6.34
N ASP A 304 -0.98 -12.37 -6.94
CA ASP A 304 0.33 -12.33 -7.62
C ASP A 304 0.34 -11.37 -8.83
N LYS A 305 -0.76 -11.32 -9.58
CA LYS A 305 -0.92 -10.35 -10.67
C LYS A 305 -0.98 -8.92 -10.14
N LEU A 306 -1.72 -8.67 -9.05
CA LEU A 306 -1.78 -7.37 -8.40
C LEU A 306 -0.39 -6.89 -7.96
N LEU A 307 0.38 -7.76 -7.29
CA LEU A 307 1.76 -7.46 -6.89
C LEU A 307 2.63 -7.09 -8.10
N THR A 308 2.52 -7.86 -9.17
CA THR A 308 3.27 -7.60 -10.42
C THR A 308 2.91 -6.24 -11.01
N ALA A 309 1.63 -5.88 -11.02
CA ALA A 309 1.15 -4.58 -11.50
C ALA A 309 1.68 -3.42 -10.63
N MET A 310 1.58 -3.54 -9.29
CA MET A 310 2.08 -2.52 -8.36
C MET A 310 3.58 -2.23 -8.56
N VAL A 311 4.39 -3.29 -8.76
CA VAL A 311 5.84 -3.13 -9.04
C VAL A 311 6.07 -2.49 -10.41
N ALA A 312 5.33 -2.89 -11.45
CA ALA A 312 5.43 -2.27 -12.78
C ALA A 312 5.11 -0.77 -12.74
N GLU A 313 4.18 -0.36 -11.87
CA GLU A 313 3.81 1.04 -11.64
C GLU A 313 4.74 1.79 -10.67
N ARG A 314 5.79 1.14 -10.18
CA ARG A 314 6.74 1.71 -9.23
C ARG A 314 6.11 2.15 -7.90
N ALA A 315 5.10 1.42 -7.44
CA ALA A 315 4.62 1.58 -6.07
C ALA A 315 5.78 1.37 -5.07
N GLN A 316 5.76 2.08 -3.95
CA GLN A 316 6.80 1.90 -2.93
C GLN A 316 6.73 0.49 -2.33
N SER A 317 7.86 -0.11 -2.02
CA SER A 317 7.91 -1.47 -1.45
C SER A 317 7.11 -1.61 -0.15
N THR A 318 7.08 -0.54 0.64
CA THR A 318 6.27 -0.48 1.87
C THR A 318 4.77 -0.54 1.60
N GLU A 319 4.31 0.13 0.56
CA GLU A 319 2.91 0.09 0.11
C GLU A 319 2.54 -1.30 -0.40
N ILE A 320 3.43 -1.89 -1.20
CA ILE A 320 3.27 -3.24 -1.72
C ILE A 320 3.12 -4.25 -0.58
N THR A 321 4.02 -4.20 0.42
CA THR A 321 3.98 -5.14 1.54
C THR A 321 2.74 -4.95 2.41
N GLU A 322 2.25 -3.73 2.56
CA GLU A 322 1.04 -3.42 3.30
C GLU A 322 -0.21 -4.01 2.63
N VAL A 323 -0.38 -3.79 1.31
CA VAL A 323 -1.48 -4.36 0.52
C VAL A 323 -1.45 -5.89 0.55
N VAL A 324 -0.30 -6.47 0.26
CA VAL A 324 -0.13 -7.92 0.18
C VAL A 324 -0.38 -8.58 1.53
N SER A 325 0.15 -8.00 2.61
CA SER A 325 -0.07 -8.55 3.96
C SER A 325 -1.53 -8.49 4.38
N GLU A 326 -2.26 -7.42 4.02
CA GLU A 326 -3.69 -7.33 4.30
C GLU A 326 -4.51 -8.39 3.56
N LEU A 327 -4.18 -8.63 2.29
CA LEU A 327 -4.84 -9.69 1.49
C LEU A 327 -4.53 -11.09 2.04
N TYR A 328 -3.30 -11.33 2.48
CA TYR A 328 -2.91 -12.61 3.09
C TYR A 328 -3.55 -12.83 4.47
N ASP A 329 -3.77 -11.77 5.23
CA ASP A 329 -4.53 -11.85 6.48
C ASP A 329 -5.97 -12.29 6.24
N ARG A 330 -6.66 -11.68 5.25
CA ARG A 330 -8.02 -12.06 4.87
C ARG A 330 -8.10 -13.48 4.36
N LEU A 331 -7.12 -13.89 3.54
CA LEU A 331 -7.01 -15.25 3.07
C LEU A 331 -6.87 -16.23 4.25
N THR A 332 -5.99 -15.91 5.21
CA THR A 332 -5.78 -16.72 6.41
C THR A 332 -7.04 -16.78 7.26
N LEU A 333 -7.71 -15.64 7.46
CA LEU A 333 -8.99 -15.57 8.18
C LEU A 333 -10.03 -16.49 7.53
N ARG A 334 -10.20 -16.42 6.21
CA ARG A 334 -11.18 -17.26 5.52
C ARG A 334 -10.84 -18.77 5.57
N ILE A 335 -9.56 -19.11 5.49
CA ILE A 335 -9.10 -20.50 5.68
C ILE A 335 -9.43 -20.99 7.09
N ILE A 336 -9.25 -20.15 8.12
CA ILE A 336 -9.61 -20.50 9.51
C ILE A 336 -11.11 -20.74 9.63
N GLU A 337 -11.97 -19.86 9.05
CA GLU A 337 -13.42 -20.01 9.06
C GLU A 337 -13.86 -21.33 8.40
N LEU A 338 -13.36 -21.62 7.20
CA LEU A 338 -13.65 -22.88 6.48
C LEU A 338 -13.19 -24.11 7.29
N SER A 339 -12.05 -24.01 7.97
CA SER A 339 -11.54 -25.07 8.83
C SER A 339 -12.43 -25.30 10.06
N LEU A 340 -12.93 -24.21 10.66
CA LEU A 340 -13.90 -24.30 11.77
C LEU A 340 -15.23 -24.88 11.32
N GLU A 341 -15.74 -24.50 10.15
CA GLU A 341 -16.95 -25.08 9.55
C GLU A 341 -16.77 -26.59 9.33
N GLN A 342 -15.59 -27.01 8.87
CA GLN A 342 -15.29 -28.44 8.69
C GLN A 342 -15.26 -29.20 10.02
N LEU A 343 -14.64 -28.64 11.07
CA LEU A 343 -14.62 -29.24 12.41
C LEU A 343 -16.03 -29.29 13.03
N ALA A 344 -16.82 -28.23 12.85
CA ALA A 344 -18.20 -28.17 13.34
C ALA A 344 -19.08 -29.28 12.75
N LYS A 345 -18.91 -29.61 11.46
CA LYS A 345 -19.58 -30.75 10.81
C LYS A 345 -19.23 -32.11 11.43
N GLN A 346 -18.08 -32.18 12.14
CA GLN A 346 -17.65 -33.37 12.89
C GLN A 346 -18.05 -33.29 14.38
N GLY A 347 -18.88 -32.32 14.76
CA GLY A 347 -19.31 -32.11 16.15
C GLY A 347 -18.27 -31.47 17.03
N MET A 348 -17.20 -30.89 16.45
CA MET A 348 -16.12 -30.25 17.20
C MET A 348 -16.23 -28.73 17.10
N THR A 349 -16.36 -28.06 18.24
CA THR A 349 -16.36 -26.60 18.36
C THR A 349 -15.25 -26.12 19.27
N PRO A 350 -14.77 -24.85 19.13
CA PRO A 350 -13.74 -24.31 20.02
C PRO A 350 -14.17 -24.45 21.49
N PRO A 351 -13.39 -25.16 22.33
CA PRO A 351 -13.77 -25.42 23.72
C PRO A 351 -13.64 -24.19 24.63
N VAL A 352 -12.77 -23.24 24.26
CA VAL A 352 -12.51 -21.98 24.99
C VAL A 352 -12.14 -20.88 24.00
N SER A 353 -12.10 -19.62 24.47
CA SER A 353 -11.59 -18.51 23.66
C SER A 353 -10.11 -18.72 23.30
N TYR A 354 -9.74 -18.27 22.11
CA TYR A 354 -8.40 -18.43 21.56
C TYR A 354 -8.08 -17.29 20.59
N CYS A 355 -6.79 -17.13 20.30
CA CYS A 355 -6.30 -16.21 19.27
C CYS A 355 -5.34 -16.94 18.34
N TRP A 356 -5.58 -16.80 17.03
CA TRP A 356 -4.64 -17.18 15.99
C TRP A 356 -3.62 -16.06 15.82
N LEU A 357 -2.35 -16.38 15.99
CA LEU A 357 -1.22 -15.46 15.89
C LEU A 357 -0.49 -15.70 14.57
N THR A 358 -0.24 -14.65 13.80
CA THR A 358 0.77 -14.64 12.74
C THR A 358 2.05 -14.01 13.26
N MET A 359 3.20 -14.47 12.76
CA MET A 359 4.52 -14.10 13.29
C MET A 359 5.49 -13.75 12.15
N GLY A 360 6.74 -13.45 12.46
CA GLY A 360 7.76 -13.14 11.45
C GLY A 360 7.35 -11.99 10.52
N SER A 361 7.56 -12.12 9.21
CA SER A 361 7.19 -11.09 8.23
C SER A 361 5.67 -10.84 8.19
N GLY A 362 4.85 -11.87 8.40
CA GLY A 362 3.40 -11.73 8.53
C GLY A 362 3.02 -10.87 9.73
N GLY A 363 3.64 -11.13 10.88
CA GLY A 363 3.42 -10.35 12.09
C GLY A 363 3.84 -8.89 11.96
N ARG A 364 4.85 -8.59 11.14
CA ARG A 364 5.32 -7.23 10.86
C ARG A 364 4.57 -6.53 9.72
N LYS A 365 3.66 -7.22 9.02
CA LYS A 365 3.04 -6.74 7.77
C LYS A 365 4.08 -6.36 6.69
N GLU A 366 5.12 -7.17 6.57
CA GLU A 366 6.25 -7.00 5.63
C GLU A 366 6.36 -8.18 4.65
N GLN A 367 5.24 -8.83 4.37
CA GLN A 367 5.20 -9.93 3.41
C GLN A 367 5.29 -9.40 1.98
N THR A 368 6.00 -10.12 1.14
CA THR A 368 6.15 -9.83 -0.29
C THR A 368 5.38 -10.86 -1.12
N LEU A 369 6.06 -11.79 -1.77
CA LEU A 369 5.44 -13.00 -2.31
C LEU A 369 5.09 -13.97 -1.17
N ARG A 370 4.38 -15.05 -1.51
CA ARG A 370 4.06 -16.11 -0.56
C ARG A 370 5.33 -16.65 0.10
N THR A 371 5.48 -16.35 1.38
CA THR A 371 6.60 -16.78 2.20
C THR A 371 6.23 -18.07 2.94
N ASP A 372 7.15 -18.58 3.74
CA ASP A 372 6.90 -19.64 4.70
C ASP A 372 5.86 -19.22 5.77
N GLN A 373 5.18 -20.22 6.32
CA GLN A 373 4.13 -20.05 7.32
C GLN A 373 4.76 -19.94 8.71
N ASP A 374 4.56 -18.80 9.39
CA ASP A 374 4.93 -18.63 10.79
C ASP A 374 3.67 -18.24 11.59
N HIS A 375 3.09 -19.20 12.31
CA HIS A 375 1.87 -18.95 13.07
C HIS A 375 1.76 -19.82 14.34
N ALA A 376 1.00 -19.33 15.31
CA ALA A 376 0.79 -19.99 16.59
C ALA A 376 -0.67 -19.83 17.05
N ILE A 377 -1.07 -20.60 18.06
CA ILE A 377 -2.32 -20.43 18.78
C ILE A 377 -2.03 -20.20 20.26
N VAL A 378 -2.68 -19.17 20.81
CA VAL A 378 -2.85 -19.01 22.24
C VAL A 378 -4.31 -19.24 22.59
N PHE A 379 -4.60 -20.07 23.59
CA PHE A 379 -5.96 -20.32 24.06
C PHE A 379 -6.06 -20.04 25.58
N ALA A 380 -7.27 -19.74 26.03
CA ALA A 380 -7.54 -19.48 27.45
C ALA A 380 -7.19 -20.70 28.32
N ASP A 381 -6.76 -20.43 29.54
CA ASP A 381 -6.39 -21.47 30.47
C ASP A 381 -7.60 -22.37 30.85
N VAL A 382 -7.34 -23.65 30.95
CA VAL A 382 -8.31 -24.68 31.32
C VAL A 382 -7.76 -25.54 32.46
N PRO A 383 -8.62 -26.27 33.20
CA PRO A 383 -8.20 -27.27 34.14
C PRO A 383 -7.25 -28.32 33.52
N SER A 384 -6.33 -28.86 34.32
CA SER A 384 -5.27 -29.74 33.79
C SER A 384 -5.80 -31.02 33.16
N ASP A 385 -6.93 -31.53 33.61
CA ASP A 385 -7.62 -32.69 33.03
C ASP A 385 -8.25 -32.43 31.66
N GLN A 386 -8.50 -31.16 31.31
CA GLN A 386 -9.05 -30.75 30.02
C GLN A 386 -7.98 -30.25 29.03
N LEU A 387 -6.76 -30.00 29.49
CA LEU A 387 -5.72 -29.34 28.70
C LEU A 387 -5.38 -30.09 27.42
N GLU A 388 -5.14 -31.41 27.50
CA GLU A 388 -4.78 -32.22 26.33
C GLU A 388 -5.94 -32.33 25.31
N LYS A 389 -7.18 -32.43 25.79
CA LYS A 389 -8.36 -32.44 24.93
C LYS A 389 -8.53 -31.11 24.20
N THR A 390 -8.36 -30.00 24.92
CA THR A 390 -8.41 -28.63 24.39
C THR A 390 -7.32 -28.41 23.35
N ARG A 391 -6.08 -28.77 23.66
CA ARG A 391 -4.95 -28.73 22.74
C ARG A 391 -5.19 -29.57 21.49
N GLY A 392 -5.75 -30.77 21.62
CA GLY A 392 -6.08 -31.64 20.50
C GLY A 392 -7.03 -31.01 19.49
N PHE A 393 -8.04 -30.25 19.97
CA PHE A 393 -8.89 -29.46 19.11
C PHE A 393 -8.11 -28.41 18.33
N PHE A 394 -7.33 -27.59 19.01
CA PHE A 394 -6.58 -26.50 18.37
C PHE A 394 -5.46 -27.01 17.46
N MET A 395 -4.85 -28.12 17.75
CA MET A 395 -3.89 -28.77 16.83
C MET A 395 -4.60 -29.31 15.57
N SER A 396 -5.83 -29.80 15.69
CA SER A 396 -6.64 -30.22 14.52
C SER A 396 -6.98 -29.01 13.65
N LEU A 397 -7.36 -27.88 14.25
CA LEU A 397 -7.54 -26.62 13.57
C LEU A 397 -6.23 -26.15 12.90
N GLY A 398 -5.12 -26.16 13.64
CA GLY A 398 -3.78 -25.81 13.14
C GLY A 398 -3.38 -26.65 11.93
N LYS A 399 -3.69 -27.95 11.94
CA LYS A 399 -3.43 -28.87 10.81
C LYS A 399 -4.23 -28.49 9.56
N LEU A 400 -5.53 -28.23 9.69
CA LEU A 400 -6.40 -27.86 8.57
C LEU A 400 -5.97 -26.51 7.96
N VAL A 401 -5.71 -25.52 8.81
CA VAL A 401 -5.29 -24.19 8.35
C VAL A 401 -3.90 -24.26 7.67
N THR A 402 -2.96 -25.01 8.24
CA THR A 402 -1.64 -25.22 7.60
C THR A 402 -1.80 -25.85 6.20
N GLN A 403 -2.65 -26.86 6.06
CA GLN A 403 -2.93 -27.50 4.76
C GLN A 403 -3.61 -26.53 3.79
N GLY A 404 -4.54 -25.72 4.26
CA GLY A 404 -5.20 -24.69 3.44
C GLY A 404 -4.22 -23.64 2.93
N LEU A 405 -3.34 -23.13 3.80
CA LEU A 405 -2.28 -22.19 3.41
C LEU A 405 -1.27 -22.83 2.44
N GLU A 406 -0.89 -24.09 2.66
CA GLU A 406 0.00 -24.84 1.76
C GLU A 406 -0.63 -24.98 0.36
N ALA A 407 -1.92 -25.33 0.28
CA ALA A 407 -2.65 -25.38 -0.99
C ALA A 407 -2.68 -24.01 -1.69
N CYS A 408 -2.76 -22.92 -0.93
CA CYS A 408 -2.66 -21.54 -1.44
C CYS A 408 -1.23 -21.11 -1.78
N GLY A 409 -0.23 -22.00 -1.67
CA GLY A 409 1.15 -21.79 -2.09
C GLY A 409 2.09 -21.21 -1.03
N PHE A 410 1.67 -21.16 0.26
CA PHE A 410 2.57 -20.80 1.35
C PHE A 410 3.37 -22.03 1.79
N ALA A 411 4.69 -21.97 1.69
CA ALA A 411 5.55 -23.08 2.10
C ALA A 411 5.44 -23.33 3.62
N ARG A 412 5.62 -24.57 4.04
CA ARG A 412 5.76 -24.86 5.46
C ARG A 412 7.05 -24.27 6.01
N CYS A 413 7.00 -23.72 7.22
CA CYS A 413 8.20 -23.22 7.90
C CYS A 413 9.21 -24.37 8.13
N PRO A 414 10.46 -24.24 7.63
CA PRO A 414 11.49 -25.24 7.89
C PRO A 414 11.79 -25.43 9.36
N GLY A 415 11.59 -24.38 10.17
CA GLY A 415 11.72 -24.42 11.63
C GLY A 415 10.53 -25.03 12.35
N ASN A 416 9.51 -25.50 11.63
CA ASN A 416 8.26 -26.05 12.15
C ASN A 416 7.53 -25.11 13.14
N VAL A 417 7.58 -23.79 12.85
CA VAL A 417 6.93 -22.72 13.63
C VAL A 417 5.48 -22.57 13.18
N MET A 418 4.67 -23.58 13.46
CA MET A 418 3.29 -23.67 12.99
C MET A 418 2.36 -24.23 14.06
N ALA A 419 1.11 -23.78 14.10
CA ALA A 419 0.10 -24.14 15.10
C ALA A 419 -0.27 -25.64 15.13
N LEU A 420 0.08 -26.40 14.10
CA LEU A 420 -0.04 -27.87 14.11
C LEU A 420 0.99 -28.55 15.01
N ASN A 421 2.02 -27.83 15.47
CA ASN A 421 3.02 -28.29 16.40
C ASN A 421 2.65 -27.84 17.82
N SER A 422 2.60 -28.76 18.77
CA SER A 422 2.23 -28.48 20.18
C SER A 422 3.09 -27.40 20.86
N LYS A 423 4.33 -27.22 20.39
CA LYS A 423 5.20 -26.12 20.87
C LYS A 423 4.63 -24.72 20.54
N TRP A 424 3.83 -24.62 19.48
CA TRP A 424 3.23 -23.37 19.00
C TRP A 424 1.71 -23.32 19.20
N CYS A 425 1.14 -24.29 19.92
CA CYS A 425 -0.27 -24.37 20.29
C CYS A 425 -0.39 -24.57 21.82
N ARG A 426 -0.52 -23.48 22.56
CA ARG A 426 -0.40 -23.49 24.01
C ARG A 426 -1.49 -22.66 24.69
N SER A 427 -1.79 -23.00 25.98
CA SER A 427 -2.59 -22.11 26.81
C SER A 427 -1.82 -20.82 27.15
N PHE A 428 -2.53 -19.80 27.62
CA PHE A 428 -1.91 -18.52 28.02
C PHE A 428 -0.85 -18.74 29.12
N LYS A 429 -1.14 -19.58 30.14
CA LYS A 429 -0.21 -19.89 31.20
C LYS A 429 1.07 -20.57 30.71
N GLU A 430 0.93 -21.51 29.77
CA GLU A 430 2.08 -22.20 29.17
C GLU A 430 2.93 -21.26 28.30
N TRP A 431 2.29 -20.35 27.56
CA TRP A 431 3.00 -19.32 26.80
C TRP A 431 3.80 -18.40 27.71
N ASN A 432 3.17 -17.93 28.78
CA ASN A 432 3.85 -17.07 29.77
C ASN A 432 5.08 -17.73 30.37
N HIS A 433 4.97 -19.02 30.73
CA HIS A 433 6.10 -19.80 31.20
C HIS A 433 7.21 -19.97 30.14
N GLN A 434 6.82 -20.26 28.90
CA GLN A 434 7.76 -20.45 27.79
C GLN A 434 8.51 -19.17 27.45
N ILE A 435 7.85 -18.03 27.46
CA ILE A 435 8.49 -16.71 27.25
C ILE A 435 9.53 -16.46 28.34
N GLY A 436 9.17 -16.71 29.58
CA GLY A 436 10.12 -16.60 30.70
C GLY A 436 11.36 -17.46 30.50
N SER A 437 11.18 -18.76 30.22
CA SER A 437 12.27 -19.69 29.94
C SER A 437 13.16 -19.26 28.76
N TRP A 438 12.58 -18.82 27.67
CA TRP A 438 13.36 -18.37 26.52
C TRP A 438 14.23 -17.14 26.81
N ILE A 439 13.72 -16.21 27.63
CA ILE A 439 14.46 -15.00 28.01
C ILE A 439 15.53 -15.30 29.08
N GLU A 440 15.24 -16.17 30.04
CA GLU A 440 16.14 -16.51 31.13
C GLU A 440 17.31 -17.42 30.69
N GLU A 441 17.01 -18.47 29.91
CA GLU A 441 18.02 -19.48 29.55
C GLU A 441 18.92 -19.02 28.38
N SER A 442 18.42 -18.19 27.50
CA SER A 442 19.16 -17.51 26.41
C SER A 442 20.11 -18.40 25.57
N VAL A 443 19.75 -19.67 25.38
CA VAL A 443 20.48 -20.56 24.46
C VAL A 443 20.14 -20.19 23.00
N PRO A 444 21.02 -20.45 22.01
CA PRO A 444 20.81 -19.99 20.63
C PRO A 444 19.47 -20.39 20.03
N ASP A 445 18.98 -21.58 20.28
CA ASP A 445 17.68 -22.04 19.79
C ASP A 445 16.51 -21.26 20.40
N HIS A 446 16.60 -20.91 21.70
CA HIS A 446 15.59 -20.09 22.38
C HIS A 446 15.56 -18.67 21.83
N VAL A 447 16.74 -18.06 21.62
CA VAL A 447 16.85 -16.72 21.04
C VAL A 447 16.22 -16.70 19.64
N ARG A 448 16.52 -17.69 18.79
CA ARG A 448 15.94 -17.79 17.45
C ARG A 448 14.42 -17.96 17.49
N GLN A 449 13.88 -18.82 18.36
CA GLN A 449 12.43 -19.00 18.50
C GLN A 449 11.77 -17.72 19.01
N LEU A 450 12.43 -17.05 19.96
CA LEU A 450 11.97 -15.79 20.53
C LEU A 450 11.95 -14.67 19.48
N THR A 451 12.97 -14.51 18.63
CA THR A 451 13.00 -13.47 17.58
C THR A 451 11.87 -13.64 16.57
N ILE A 452 11.48 -14.87 16.22
CA ILE A 452 10.31 -15.14 15.38
C ILE A 452 9.02 -14.77 16.12
N PHE A 453 8.92 -15.18 17.40
CA PHE A 453 7.73 -14.97 18.22
C PHE A 453 7.47 -13.50 18.55
N LEU A 454 8.48 -12.69 18.81
CA LEU A 454 8.33 -11.31 19.27
C LEU A 454 7.52 -10.40 18.32
N ASP A 455 7.40 -10.77 17.06
CA ASP A 455 6.64 -10.02 16.05
C ASP A 455 5.21 -10.56 15.85
N PHE A 456 4.65 -11.30 16.84
CA PHE A 456 3.29 -11.82 16.71
C PHE A 456 2.22 -10.72 16.69
N ARG A 457 1.11 -10.98 15.98
CA ARG A 457 -0.15 -10.24 16.08
C ARG A 457 -1.36 -11.16 15.87
N CYS A 458 -2.50 -10.74 16.40
CA CYS A 458 -3.77 -11.42 16.21
C CYS A 458 -4.25 -11.27 14.76
N VAL A 459 -4.70 -12.38 14.14
CA VAL A 459 -5.42 -12.38 12.85
C VAL A 459 -6.87 -12.81 13.03
N PHE A 460 -7.12 -13.71 14.00
CA PHE A 460 -8.45 -14.24 14.26
C PHE A 460 -8.63 -14.59 15.73
N GLY A 461 -9.83 -14.33 16.27
CA GLY A 461 -10.24 -14.75 17.61
C GLY A 461 -10.12 -13.63 18.65
N ASP A 462 -9.77 -13.98 19.88
CA ASP A 462 -9.73 -13.07 21.04
C ASP A 462 -8.44 -12.23 21.06
N GLU A 463 -8.53 -10.99 20.60
CA GLU A 463 -7.41 -10.04 20.60
C GLU A 463 -6.90 -9.73 22.02
N GLY A 464 -7.77 -9.82 23.03
CA GLY A 464 -7.39 -9.64 24.43
C GLY A 464 -6.36 -10.65 24.92
N LEU A 465 -6.38 -11.89 24.41
CA LEU A 465 -5.35 -12.89 24.69
C LEU A 465 -3.99 -12.48 24.10
N ALA A 466 -3.97 -11.98 22.88
CA ALA A 466 -2.75 -11.48 22.25
C ALA A 466 -2.20 -10.26 22.99
N GLY A 467 -3.06 -9.33 23.42
CA GLY A 467 -2.69 -8.15 24.22
C GLY A 467 -2.04 -8.54 25.57
N LYS A 468 -2.65 -9.47 26.31
CA LYS A 468 -2.09 -10.02 27.56
C LYS A 468 -0.73 -10.69 27.32
N LEU A 469 -0.60 -11.43 26.23
CA LEU A 469 0.65 -12.12 25.88
C LEU A 469 1.76 -11.11 25.55
N ARG A 470 1.43 -10.01 24.87
CA ARG A 470 2.38 -8.93 24.59
C ARG A 470 2.83 -8.23 25.87
N GLU A 471 1.92 -7.94 26.78
CA GLU A 471 2.28 -7.38 28.09
C GLU A 471 3.16 -8.33 28.88
N ALA A 472 2.92 -9.64 28.82
CA ALA A 472 3.79 -10.65 29.44
C ALA A 472 5.24 -10.60 28.90
N VAL A 473 5.41 -10.41 27.58
CA VAL A 473 6.73 -10.21 26.95
C VAL A 473 7.42 -8.97 27.54
N PHE A 474 6.76 -7.82 27.50
CA PHE A 474 7.35 -6.56 27.98
C PHE A 474 7.62 -6.57 29.48
N SER A 475 6.72 -7.13 30.30
CA SER A 475 6.92 -7.25 31.73
C SER A 475 8.11 -8.16 32.07
N THR A 476 8.32 -9.23 31.30
CA THR A 476 9.47 -10.12 31.49
C THR A 476 10.78 -9.40 31.15
N TYR A 477 10.86 -8.65 30.05
CA TYR A 477 12.05 -7.85 29.70
C TYR A 477 12.34 -6.74 30.71
N ARG A 478 11.29 -6.09 31.27
CA ARG A 478 11.49 -5.13 32.38
C ARG A 478 12.10 -5.79 33.62
N ARG A 479 11.69 -7.02 33.91
CA ARG A 479 12.22 -7.79 35.06
C ARG A 479 13.61 -8.36 34.79
N LEU A 480 13.88 -8.75 33.52
CA LEU A 480 15.11 -9.42 33.09
C LEU A 480 15.77 -8.66 31.92
N PRO A 481 16.33 -7.47 32.18
CA PRO A 481 16.93 -6.65 31.11
C PRO A 481 18.12 -7.34 30.40
N VAL A 482 18.77 -8.30 31.03
CA VAL A 482 19.85 -9.08 30.43
C VAL A 482 19.41 -9.86 29.18
N GLY A 483 18.13 -10.18 29.05
CA GLY A 483 17.56 -10.79 27.84
C GLY A 483 17.73 -9.91 26.59
N LEU A 484 17.69 -8.58 26.74
CA LEU A 484 17.96 -7.66 25.63
C LEU A 484 19.43 -7.71 25.17
N HIS A 485 20.37 -7.84 26.14
CA HIS A 485 21.79 -8.03 25.81
C HIS A 485 21.99 -9.34 25.03
N HIS A 486 21.29 -10.40 25.38
CA HIS A 486 21.39 -11.68 24.69
C HIS A 486 20.86 -11.61 23.26
N LEU A 487 19.71 -10.92 23.03
CA LEU A 487 19.20 -10.67 21.68
C LEU A 487 20.19 -9.87 20.85
N ALA A 488 20.72 -8.77 21.39
CA ALA A 488 21.72 -7.94 20.71
C ALA A 488 22.99 -8.74 20.38
N LYS A 489 23.49 -9.55 21.33
CA LYS A 489 24.68 -10.37 21.15
C LYS A 489 24.51 -11.46 20.10
N ASP A 490 23.30 -12.05 19.99
CA ASP A 490 23.02 -13.09 18.99
C ASP A 490 23.05 -12.50 17.57
N ASP A 491 22.39 -11.37 17.35
CA ASP A 491 22.42 -10.67 16.06
C ASP A 491 23.85 -10.25 15.67
N LEU A 492 24.60 -9.70 16.61
CA LEU A 492 25.96 -9.21 16.38
C LEU A 492 27.03 -10.29 16.20
N ARG A 493 26.71 -11.59 16.42
CA ARG A 493 27.59 -12.71 16.04
C ARG A 493 27.77 -12.81 14.52
N HIS A 494 26.82 -12.30 13.77
CA HIS A 494 26.84 -12.28 12.30
C HIS A 494 27.13 -10.86 11.81
N HIS A 495 28.37 -10.43 12.01
CA HIS A 495 28.78 -9.08 11.63
C HIS A 495 28.73 -8.86 10.12
N VAL A 496 27.97 -7.84 9.68
CA VAL A 496 27.93 -7.43 8.29
C VAL A 496 29.14 -6.56 7.97
N SER A 497 29.83 -6.85 6.89
CA SER A 497 30.99 -6.08 6.46
C SER A 497 31.05 -5.94 4.94
N LEU A 498 31.70 -4.89 4.47
CA LEU A 498 32.18 -4.81 3.10
C LEU A 498 33.63 -5.33 3.07
N GLY A 499 33.99 -6.04 2.02
CA GLY A 499 35.35 -6.56 1.85
C GLY A 499 36.40 -5.46 1.63
N PHE A 500 37.66 -5.86 1.57
CA PHE A 500 38.78 -4.95 1.30
C PHE A 500 38.54 -4.19 -0.01
N PHE A 501 38.72 -2.87 -0.04
CA PHE A 501 38.30 -1.95 -1.12
C PHE A 501 36.78 -1.91 -1.39
N LYS A 502 35.95 -2.27 -0.40
CA LYS A 502 34.47 -2.26 -0.47
C LYS A 502 33.85 -3.16 -1.57
N PRO A 503 34.39 -4.35 -1.89
CA PRO A 503 33.67 -5.33 -2.68
C PRO A 503 32.53 -5.94 -1.86
N PHE A 504 31.54 -6.49 -2.56
CA PHE A 504 30.47 -7.24 -1.89
C PHE A 504 30.99 -8.55 -1.32
N VAL A 505 30.56 -8.89 -0.11
CA VAL A 505 30.77 -10.21 0.48
C VAL A 505 29.65 -11.13 -0.04
N THR A 506 30.01 -12.15 -0.80
CA THR A 506 29.07 -13.09 -1.44
C THR A 506 29.33 -14.51 -0.96
N GLU A 507 28.37 -15.41 -1.24
CA GLU A 507 28.55 -16.85 -1.02
C GLU A 507 29.72 -17.37 -1.86
N LYS A 508 30.58 -18.18 -1.22
CA LYS A 508 31.85 -18.66 -1.85
C LYS A 508 31.67 -19.92 -2.66
N SER A 509 30.60 -20.68 -2.41
CA SER A 509 30.40 -22.01 -3.03
C SER A 509 28.90 -22.37 -3.02
N GLY A 510 28.57 -23.48 -3.72
CA GLY A 510 27.21 -23.98 -3.81
C GLY A 510 26.40 -23.33 -4.94
N GLU A 511 25.10 -23.54 -4.93
CA GLU A 511 24.13 -23.04 -5.91
C GLU A 511 24.13 -21.51 -6.02
N HIS A 512 24.30 -20.83 -4.90
CA HIS A 512 24.28 -19.36 -4.76
C HIS A 512 25.69 -18.73 -4.76
N LYS A 513 26.66 -19.37 -5.39
CA LYS A 513 28.00 -18.78 -5.50
C LYS A 513 27.94 -17.41 -6.18
N ASP A 514 28.68 -16.44 -5.62
CA ASP A 514 28.76 -15.04 -6.03
C ASP A 514 27.44 -14.25 -5.83
N GLU A 515 26.49 -14.78 -5.05
CA GLU A 515 25.23 -14.14 -4.68
C GLU A 515 25.22 -13.69 -3.20
N ILE A 516 24.27 -12.83 -2.85
CA ILE A 516 24.00 -12.33 -1.49
C ILE A 516 22.59 -12.72 -1.10
N ASP A 517 22.40 -13.35 0.06
CA ASP A 517 21.08 -13.50 0.68
C ASP A 517 20.65 -12.17 1.32
N LEU A 518 19.79 -11.43 0.64
CA LEU A 518 19.31 -10.12 1.13
C LEU A 518 18.57 -10.23 2.46
N LYS A 519 17.82 -11.32 2.69
CA LYS A 519 17.05 -11.52 3.91
C LYS A 519 17.96 -11.86 5.09
N ARG A 520 18.75 -12.93 4.98
CA ARG A 520 19.56 -13.46 6.08
C ARG A 520 20.80 -12.63 6.36
N SER A 521 21.47 -12.15 5.31
CA SER A 521 22.76 -11.48 5.47
C SER A 521 22.62 -9.96 5.71
N LEU A 522 21.44 -9.37 5.48
CA LEU A 522 21.26 -7.91 5.60
C LEU A 522 19.98 -7.51 6.34
N MET A 523 18.78 -7.87 5.82
CA MET A 523 17.51 -7.35 6.36
C MET A 523 17.24 -7.82 7.79
N VAL A 524 17.60 -9.07 8.12
CA VAL A 524 17.41 -9.62 9.48
C VAL A 524 18.11 -8.73 10.51
N HIS A 525 19.31 -8.27 10.24
CA HIS A 525 20.08 -7.42 11.16
C HIS A 525 19.41 -6.05 11.40
N LEU A 526 18.84 -5.43 10.34
CA LEU A 526 18.05 -4.20 10.52
C LEU A 526 16.84 -4.44 11.43
N ILE A 527 16.10 -5.52 11.15
CA ILE A 527 14.88 -5.88 11.87
C ILE A 527 15.18 -6.19 13.33
N ASP A 528 16.18 -7.02 13.59
CA ASP A 528 16.52 -7.50 14.93
C ASP A 528 17.10 -6.38 15.80
N CYS A 529 18.01 -5.59 15.27
CA CYS A 529 18.53 -4.42 15.98
C CYS A 529 17.42 -3.42 16.34
N ILE A 530 16.55 -3.04 15.40
CA ILE A 530 15.43 -2.11 15.66
C ILE A 530 14.47 -2.71 16.69
N ARG A 531 14.21 -4.04 16.62
CA ARG A 531 13.35 -4.75 17.59
C ARG A 531 13.92 -4.67 19.01
N VAL A 532 15.21 -4.89 19.20
CA VAL A 532 15.85 -4.84 20.53
C VAL A 532 15.71 -3.45 21.15
N PHE A 533 15.92 -2.38 20.39
CA PHE A 533 15.65 -1.01 20.84
C PHE A 533 14.17 -0.79 21.16
N ALA A 534 13.25 -1.26 20.30
CA ALA A 534 11.82 -1.14 20.52
C ALA A 534 11.35 -1.86 21.79
N LEU A 535 11.87 -3.04 22.07
CA LEU A 535 11.61 -3.77 23.33
C LEU A 535 12.10 -2.99 24.55
N ARG A 536 13.30 -2.42 24.50
CA ARG A 536 13.84 -1.59 25.58
C ARG A 536 12.96 -0.39 25.88
N GLU A 537 12.47 0.26 24.82
CA GLU A 537 11.65 1.45 24.91
C GLU A 537 10.15 1.16 25.09
N ASN A 538 9.76 -0.10 25.29
CA ASN A 538 8.35 -0.51 25.43
C ASN A 538 7.46 -0.06 24.26
N ILE A 539 7.98 -0.16 23.01
CA ILE A 539 7.29 0.14 21.77
C ILE A 539 6.57 -1.12 21.29
N GLN A 540 5.25 -1.08 21.20
CA GLN A 540 4.40 -2.24 20.93
C GLN A 540 4.20 -2.54 19.44
N GLU A 541 4.49 -1.60 18.57
CA GLU A 541 4.47 -1.78 17.11
C GLU A 541 5.32 -2.98 16.71
N THR A 542 4.84 -3.75 15.70
CA THR A 542 5.60 -4.87 15.13
C THR A 542 6.32 -4.52 13.84
N ASN A 543 5.75 -3.61 13.03
CA ASN A 543 6.35 -3.17 11.78
C ASN A 543 7.67 -2.45 11.99
N THR A 544 8.69 -2.80 11.20
CA THR A 544 10.07 -2.31 11.37
C THR A 544 10.17 -0.79 11.21
N LEU A 545 9.55 -0.20 10.18
CA LEU A 545 9.60 1.25 9.97
C LEU A 545 8.73 2.03 10.97
N ALA A 546 7.62 1.44 11.43
CA ALA A 546 6.83 2.03 12.51
C ALA A 546 7.63 2.07 13.82
N ARG A 547 8.34 1.00 14.18
CA ARG A 547 9.28 0.98 15.30
C ARG A 547 10.37 2.05 15.17
N LEU A 548 10.99 2.15 13.98
CA LEU A 548 12.03 3.14 13.71
C LEU A 548 11.53 4.57 13.92
N ARG A 549 10.33 4.90 13.40
CA ARG A 549 9.70 6.20 13.62
C ARG A 549 9.45 6.49 15.10
N ARG A 550 8.95 5.51 15.88
CA ARG A 550 8.75 5.68 17.33
C ARG A 550 10.04 5.89 18.08
N LEU A 551 11.12 5.24 17.64
CA LEU A 551 12.45 5.44 18.24
C LEU A 551 13.01 6.83 17.93
N GLU A 552 12.77 7.36 16.72
CA GLU A 552 13.07 8.74 16.35
C GLU A 552 12.31 9.75 17.23
N GLU A 553 10.98 9.60 17.34
CA GLU A 553 10.11 10.45 18.18
C GLU A 553 10.57 10.50 19.64
N ARG A 554 11.22 9.44 20.14
CA ARG A 554 11.79 9.36 21.49
C ARG A 554 13.24 9.84 21.59
N GLY A 555 13.84 10.28 20.48
CA GLY A 555 15.23 10.75 20.44
C GLY A 555 16.27 9.65 20.66
N ILE A 556 15.93 8.37 20.43
CA ILE A 556 16.86 7.24 20.57
C ILE A 556 17.87 7.22 19.43
N PHE A 557 17.44 7.57 18.22
CA PHE A 557 18.28 7.77 17.04
C PHE A 557 18.19 9.22 16.59
N ASN A 558 19.29 9.74 16.05
CA ASN A 558 19.29 11.03 15.37
C ASN A 558 18.70 10.92 13.96
N ALA A 559 18.36 12.06 13.34
CA ALA A 559 17.72 12.10 12.03
C ALA A 559 18.54 11.43 10.92
N ASP A 560 19.86 11.61 10.92
CA ASP A 560 20.76 11.03 9.91
C ASP A 560 20.79 9.50 9.98
N ASP A 561 20.85 8.96 11.20
CA ASP A 561 20.80 7.51 11.42
C ASP A 561 19.44 6.92 10.99
N VAL A 562 18.34 7.60 11.30
CA VAL A 562 16.99 7.19 10.89
C VAL A 562 16.84 7.20 9.37
N GLU A 563 17.32 8.26 8.70
CA GLU A 563 17.27 8.37 7.24
C GLU A 563 18.07 7.23 6.58
N LEU A 564 19.30 7.00 7.03
CA LEU A 564 20.15 5.92 6.51
C LEU A 564 19.54 4.54 6.74
N ILE A 565 19.02 4.25 7.93
CA ILE A 565 18.40 2.95 8.27
C ILE A 565 17.12 2.75 7.44
N ARG A 566 16.29 3.78 7.30
CA ARG A 566 15.08 3.75 6.48
C ARG A 566 15.41 3.49 5.02
N PHE A 567 16.37 4.24 4.46
CA PHE A 567 16.88 4.03 3.11
C PHE A 567 17.36 2.60 2.91
N SER A 568 18.14 2.07 3.85
CA SER A 568 18.68 0.71 3.77
C SER A 568 17.57 -0.35 3.75
N PHE A 569 16.61 -0.25 4.66
CA PHE A 569 15.50 -1.19 4.73
C PHE A 569 14.65 -1.16 3.45
N THR A 570 14.26 0.03 2.97
CA THR A 570 13.44 0.17 1.75
C THR A 570 14.18 -0.29 0.51
N THR A 571 15.46 0.05 0.36
CA THR A 571 16.29 -0.38 -0.78
C THR A 571 16.43 -1.91 -0.84
N LEU A 572 16.73 -2.55 0.29
CA LEU A 572 16.84 -4.01 0.35
C LEU A 572 15.50 -4.71 0.08
N LEU A 573 14.41 -4.14 0.56
CA LEU A 573 13.06 -4.64 0.32
C LEU A 573 12.68 -4.52 -1.16
N ASP A 574 12.95 -3.37 -1.79
CA ASP A 574 12.73 -3.14 -3.22
C ASP A 574 13.52 -4.14 -4.08
N MET A 575 14.82 -4.31 -3.82
CA MET A 575 15.67 -5.25 -4.54
C MET A 575 15.15 -6.67 -4.41
N ARG A 576 14.71 -7.07 -3.21
CA ARG A 576 14.16 -8.39 -2.95
C ARG A 576 12.86 -8.64 -3.72
N ILE A 577 11.94 -7.67 -3.72
CA ILE A 577 10.67 -7.75 -4.46
C ILE A 577 10.94 -7.87 -5.97
N GLN A 578 11.79 -7.00 -6.52
CA GLN A 578 12.12 -6.99 -7.94
C GLN A 578 12.77 -8.30 -8.39
N GLU A 579 13.73 -8.82 -7.62
CA GLU A 579 14.40 -10.07 -7.95
C GLU A 579 13.46 -11.28 -7.87
N ASN A 580 12.61 -11.32 -6.85
CA ASN A 580 11.61 -12.38 -6.72
C ASN A 580 10.62 -12.38 -7.91
N LEU A 581 10.14 -11.21 -8.34
CA LEU A 581 9.31 -11.12 -9.53
C LEU A 581 10.05 -11.49 -10.81
N ARG A 582 11.33 -11.11 -10.93
CA ARG A 582 12.17 -11.54 -12.06
C ARG A 582 12.26 -13.07 -12.14
N LYS A 583 12.48 -13.73 -10.99
CA LYS A 583 12.53 -15.21 -10.92
C LYS A 583 11.20 -15.86 -11.29
N VAL A 584 10.09 -15.33 -10.78
CA VAL A 584 8.73 -15.79 -11.14
C VAL A 584 8.49 -15.68 -12.65
N ARG A 585 8.85 -14.56 -13.26
CA ARG A 585 8.74 -14.35 -14.72
C ARG A 585 9.55 -15.36 -15.52
N GLN A 586 10.69 -15.77 -14.99
CA GLN A 586 11.57 -16.77 -15.60
C GLN A 586 11.18 -18.22 -15.21
N GLN A 587 10.02 -18.41 -14.56
CA GLN A 587 9.56 -19.71 -14.05
C GLN A 587 10.55 -20.37 -13.08
N GLN A 588 11.33 -19.55 -12.38
CA GLN A 588 12.22 -19.97 -11.31
C GLN A 588 11.54 -19.83 -9.95
N VAL A 589 11.97 -20.64 -8.98
CA VAL A 589 11.49 -20.52 -7.61
C VAL A 589 12.02 -19.21 -6.99
N PRO A 590 11.15 -18.33 -6.47
CA PRO A 590 11.59 -17.14 -5.77
C PRO A 590 12.40 -17.49 -4.51
N ASP A 591 13.48 -16.77 -4.30
CA ASP A 591 14.33 -16.87 -3.12
C ASP A 591 14.80 -15.49 -2.66
N ASN A 592 15.76 -15.42 -1.73
CA ASN A 592 16.25 -14.15 -1.21
C ASN A 592 17.61 -13.73 -1.80
N TYR A 593 18.12 -14.45 -2.83
CA TYR A 593 19.46 -14.27 -3.36
C TYR A 593 19.49 -13.34 -4.57
N ILE A 594 20.47 -12.42 -4.60
CA ILE A 594 20.78 -11.58 -5.75
C ILE A 594 22.26 -11.70 -6.12
N HIS A 595 22.56 -11.55 -7.41
CA HIS A 595 23.93 -11.45 -7.89
C HIS A 595 24.36 -9.97 -7.99
N PRO A 596 25.11 -9.42 -7.01
CA PRO A 596 25.32 -7.98 -6.91
C PRO A 596 26.04 -7.37 -8.11
N TYR A 597 26.91 -8.13 -8.77
CA TYR A 597 27.69 -7.65 -9.94
C TYR A 597 26.89 -7.65 -11.25
N ARG A 598 25.67 -8.26 -11.28
CA ARG A 598 24.75 -8.17 -12.41
C ARG A 598 23.82 -6.96 -12.31
N LEU A 599 23.78 -6.31 -11.17
CA LEU A 599 23.03 -5.07 -10.97
C LEU A 599 23.63 -3.92 -11.78
N SER A 600 22.81 -2.91 -12.10
CA SER A 600 23.31 -1.66 -12.68
C SER A 600 24.32 -0.99 -11.73
N LYS A 601 25.19 -0.11 -12.25
CA LYS A 601 26.15 0.63 -11.39
C LYS A 601 25.44 1.47 -10.32
N ARG A 602 24.27 2.00 -10.64
CA ARG A 602 23.43 2.75 -9.70
C ARG A 602 22.94 1.83 -8.58
N ASP A 603 22.37 0.67 -8.92
CA ASP A 603 21.86 -0.27 -7.92
C ASP A 603 22.97 -0.87 -7.07
N GLN A 604 24.16 -1.12 -7.65
CA GLN A 604 25.35 -1.49 -6.88
C GLN A 604 25.73 -0.42 -5.84
N SER A 605 25.61 0.87 -6.21
CA SER A 605 25.88 1.98 -5.29
C SER A 605 24.84 2.02 -4.17
N SER A 606 23.55 1.91 -4.51
CA SER A 606 22.46 1.87 -3.54
C SER A 606 22.56 0.67 -2.59
N LEU A 607 22.95 -0.51 -3.10
CA LEU A 607 23.18 -1.68 -2.26
C LEU A 607 24.36 -1.47 -1.28
N LYS A 608 25.44 -0.86 -1.73
CA LYS A 608 26.59 -0.53 -0.84
C LYS A 608 26.18 0.44 0.27
N GLU A 609 25.39 1.45 -0.06
CA GLU A 609 24.87 2.42 0.91
C GLU A 609 23.90 1.72 1.90
N ALA A 610 23.03 0.85 1.41
CA ALA A 610 22.15 0.05 2.26
C ALA A 610 22.95 -0.85 3.23
N ILE A 611 24.04 -1.45 2.78
CA ILE A 611 24.94 -2.23 3.66
C ILE A 611 25.59 -1.33 4.73
N GLN A 612 25.93 -0.06 4.41
CA GLN A 612 26.44 0.88 5.42
C GLN A 612 25.41 1.14 6.53
N GLY A 613 24.11 1.24 6.20
CA GLY A 613 23.07 1.38 7.22
C GLY A 613 22.91 0.15 8.10
N VAL A 614 23.10 -1.06 7.55
CA VAL A 614 23.13 -2.29 8.36
C VAL A 614 24.32 -2.27 9.32
N ILE A 615 25.51 -1.93 8.83
CA ILE A 615 26.72 -1.80 9.67
C ILE A 615 26.49 -0.72 10.75
N ARG A 616 25.88 0.39 10.40
CA ARG A 616 25.61 1.48 11.32
C ARG A 616 24.68 1.05 12.47
N ILE A 617 23.56 0.41 12.17
CA ILE A 617 22.62 -0.04 13.22
C ILE A 617 23.23 -1.13 14.12
N GLN A 618 24.05 -2.03 13.56
CA GLN A 618 24.80 -3.01 14.34
C GLN A 618 25.77 -2.31 15.30
N SER A 619 26.50 -1.31 14.85
CA SER A 619 27.41 -0.51 15.68
C SER A 619 26.65 0.21 16.82
N LEU A 620 25.52 0.86 16.51
CA LEU A 620 24.66 1.49 17.52
C LEU A 620 24.14 0.47 18.55
N THR A 621 23.76 -0.70 18.09
CA THR A 621 23.29 -1.79 18.95
C THR A 621 24.41 -2.29 19.85
N GLY A 622 25.59 -2.57 19.32
CA GLY A 622 26.76 -3.00 20.08
C GLY A 622 27.11 -2.04 21.22
N SER A 623 27.19 -0.75 20.90
CA SER A 623 27.47 0.29 21.88
C SER A 623 26.38 0.44 22.93
N SER A 624 25.10 0.45 22.51
CA SER A 624 23.95 0.66 23.42
C SER A 624 23.69 -0.51 24.37
N PHE A 625 23.95 -1.73 23.92
CA PHE A 625 23.72 -2.95 24.73
C PHE A 625 25.01 -3.57 25.27
N ARG A 626 26.15 -2.88 25.16
CA ARG A 626 27.46 -3.27 25.72
C ARG A 626 27.90 -4.66 25.28
N VAL A 627 27.82 -4.94 24.00
CA VAL A 627 28.30 -6.21 23.42
C VAL A 627 29.80 -6.08 23.13
N ASP A 628 30.59 -6.99 23.70
CA ASP A 628 32.06 -6.98 23.55
C ASP A 628 32.46 -7.05 22.06
N GLY A 629 33.47 -6.27 21.66
CA GLY A 629 33.92 -6.13 20.29
C GLY A 629 33.31 -4.98 19.49
N TYR A 630 32.36 -4.24 20.10
CA TYR A 630 31.73 -3.02 19.54
C TYR A 630 31.95 -1.78 20.40
N LEU A 631 32.79 -1.88 21.45
CA LEU A 631 33.20 -0.75 22.30
C LEU A 631 34.44 -0.06 21.75
#